data_2257636a317450c6a189478a98b06b4d
#
_entry.id   2257636a317450c6a189478a98b06b4d
#
_cell.length_a   1.000
_cell.length_b   1.000
_cell.length_c   1.000
_cell.angle_alpha   90.00
_cell.angle_beta   90.00
_cell.angle_gamma   90.00
#
_symmetry.space_group_name_H-M   'P 1'
#
loop_
_entity.id
_entity.type
_entity.pdbx_description
1 polymer ?
#
loop_
_entity_poly.entity_id
_entity_poly.type
_entity_poly.pdbx_seq_one_letter_code
_entity_poly.pdbx_strand_id
1 'polypeptide(L)'
;MIMKTVKSFALAAPLAFVTLAPAAAQEFSKELIEKGRYLATASDCVACHTNHDGGKPMAGGLSMASPVGTIMSTNITPSKQFGIGSYSEAQFADAVRKGVRGDGANLYPAMPYVSYSNMTDEDIHALYAYFMQGVEPVDEKAPETKLPFPMNIRASMMGWNLLFRPNEVHKDDPNQSAEWNRGKYLAEGAAHCSTCHTPRGVFMQEQKSLNLTGGQIGAWYAPDITNDPVHGIGSWTQAELVTYLKTGKLENKAQAAGSMAEAVSYSFQHLTDADLNAIATYVRSVPSANAAETTGATRFDKGAAGNEMAAFRGGKYAEGMAGDHAGAQIFAANCASCHGTSAQGTKDGYYPSLFHNAATAGDNSVNVISAILNGVDRHTENEHVFMPPFGDQTNAVVQLNNVEVASLSNYLLAQYGNDKLTVTPEDVQVIREGGPKSNMVQMARIGMGAGVTAVVLLLASVIWYRSRRKTKPTLSA
;
A
#
# COMPACT_ATOMS: atom_id res chain seq x y z
N MET A 1 92.93 30.82 12.81
CA MET A 1 91.93 29.92 13.42
C MET A 1 90.70 30.78 13.64
N ILE A 2 89.76 30.76 12.70
CA ILE A 2 88.63 31.69 12.69
C ILE A 2 87.35 30.84 12.92
N MET A 3 86.72 31.00 14.07
CA MET A 3 85.49 30.40 14.43
C MET A 3 84.31 31.14 13.74
N LYS A 4 83.58 30.52 12.86
CA LYS A 4 82.31 31.06 12.31
C LYS A 4 81.15 30.67 13.20
N THR A 5 80.52 31.67 13.77
CA THR A 5 79.25 31.55 14.54
C THR A 5 78.07 31.44 13.60
N VAL A 6 77.35 30.33 13.65
CA VAL A 6 76.07 30.14 12.96
C VAL A 6 74.95 30.66 13.84
N LYS A 7 74.21 31.66 13.34
CA LYS A 7 72.98 32.16 13.96
C LYS A 7 71.81 31.37 13.43
N SER A 8 71.16 30.59 14.26
CA SER A 8 69.88 29.92 13.94
C SER A 8 68.72 30.91 14.06
N PHE A 9 68.06 31.16 12.96
CA PHE A 9 66.74 31.87 12.93
C PHE A 9 65.63 30.85 13.16
N ALA A 10 64.94 30.93 14.28
CA ALA A 10 63.71 30.19 14.52
C ALA A 10 62.53 30.95 13.87
N LEU A 11 61.94 30.38 12.82
CA LEU A 11 60.70 30.87 12.24
C LEU A 11 59.54 30.39 13.11
N ALA A 12 58.92 31.28 13.87
CA ALA A 12 57.64 31.00 14.52
C ALA A 12 56.50 31.19 13.53
N ALA A 13 55.91 30.08 13.07
CA ALA A 13 54.66 30.11 12.30
C ALA A 13 53.48 30.35 13.22
N PRO A 14 52.60 31.31 12.94
CA PRO A 14 51.39 31.50 13.75
C PRO A 14 50.41 30.32 13.44
N LEU A 15 50.05 29.54 14.49
CA LEU A 15 48.93 28.62 14.44
C LEU A 15 47.63 29.45 14.36
N ALA A 16 47.04 29.53 13.20
CA ALA A 16 45.69 30.04 13.03
C ALA A 16 44.70 28.99 13.60
N PHE A 17 44.15 29.28 14.78
CA PHE A 17 42.97 28.54 15.30
C PHE A 17 41.77 28.90 14.43
N VAL A 18 41.42 27.99 13.50
CA VAL A 18 40.12 28.03 12.81
C VAL A 18 39.10 27.58 13.84
N THR A 19 38.42 28.53 14.48
CA THR A 19 37.20 28.23 15.25
C THR A 19 36.12 27.81 14.29
N LEU A 20 35.86 26.51 14.19
CA LEU A 20 34.63 26.01 13.59
C LEU A 20 33.48 26.53 14.46
N ALA A 21 32.80 27.59 14.01
CA ALA A 21 31.54 27.97 14.55
C ALA A 21 30.59 26.79 14.38
N PRO A 22 29.81 26.40 15.41
CA PRO A 22 28.78 25.39 15.21
C PRO A 22 27.86 25.88 14.09
N ALA A 23 27.68 25.07 13.03
CA ALA A 23 26.71 25.37 12.01
C ALA A 23 25.35 25.53 12.70
N ALA A 24 24.83 26.76 12.70
CA ALA A 24 23.47 27.01 13.19
C ALA A 24 22.55 26.06 12.43
N ALA A 25 21.72 25.31 13.16
CA ALA A 25 20.71 24.48 12.52
C ALA A 25 19.87 25.38 11.62
N GLN A 26 19.73 25.03 10.35
CA GLN A 26 18.94 25.79 9.40
C GLN A 26 17.50 25.80 9.91
N GLU A 27 16.98 27.00 10.21
CA GLU A 27 15.59 27.17 10.63
C GLU A 27 14.72 27.29 9.37
N PHE A 28 13.74 26.38 9.24
CA PHE A 28 12.80 26.39 8.12
C PHE A 28 11.62 27.32 8.40
N SER A 29 11.06 27.94 7.36
CA SER A 29 9.87 28.77 7.51
C SER A 29 8.65 27.95 7.92
N LYS A 30 7.71 28.56 8.62
CA LYS A 30 6.46 27.91 9.02
C LYS A 30 5.67 27.43 7.81
N GLU A 31 5.64 28.21 6.74
CA GLU A 31 4.95 27.89 5.48
C GLU A 31 5.53 26.64 4.82
N LEU A 32 6.86 26.49 4.86
CA LEU A 32 7.54 25.32 4.32
C LEU A 32 7.22 24.06 5.15
N ILE A 33 7.24 24.19 6.48
CA ILE A 33 6.89 23.10 7.41
C ILE A 33 5.43 22.68 7.20
N GLU A 34 4.49 23.63 7.03
CA GLU A 34 3.08 23.34 6.77
C GLU A 34 2.87 22.69 5.39
N LYS A 35 3.59 23.13 4.36
CA LYS A 35 3.61 22.46 3.06
C LYS A 35 4.08 21.01 3.22
N GLY A 36 5.16 20.79 3.96
CA GLY A 36 5.69 19.45 4.25
C GLY A 36 4.70 18.59 5.04
N ARG A 37 4.00 19.17 6.03
CA ARG A 37 2.95 18.48 6.77
C ARG A 37 1.82 18.03 5.85
N TYR A 38 1.35 18.91 4.98
CA TYR A 38 0.31 18.58 4.00
C TYR A 38 0.74 17.44 3.06
N LEU A 39 1.98 17.49 2.55
CA LEU A 39 2.53 16.44 1.70
C LEU A 39 2.70 15.10 2.43
N ALA A 40 3.14 15.12 3.70
CA ALA A 40 3.23 13.92 4.52
C ALA A 40 1.84 13.29 4.77
N THR A 41 0.81 14.13 4.93
CA THR A 41 -0.59 13.69 5.02
C THR A 41 -1.06 13.10 3.68
N ALA A 42 -0.81 13.80 2.57
CA ALA A 42 -1.16 13.30 1.23
C ALA A 42 -0.44 11.99 0.87
N SER A 43 0.75 11.77 1.44
CA SER A 43 1.56 10.55 1.28
C SER A 43 1.22 9.46 2.31
N ASP A 44 0.24 9.69 3.15
CA ASP A 44 -0.26 8.74 4.16
C ASP A 44 0.85 8.16 5.06
N CYS A 45 1.87 8.95 5.37
CA CYS A 45 3.05 8.48 6.12
C CYS A 45 2.66 7.95 7.51
N VAL A 46 1.66 8.58 8.15
CA VAL A 46 1.21 8.22 9.50
C VAL A 46 0.57 6.84 9.55
N ALA A 47 -0.15 6.41 8.51
CA ALA A 47 -0.82 5.12 8.47
C ALA A 47 0.17 3.95 8.65
N CYS A 48 1.34 4.03 8.01
CA CYS A 48 2.36 2.99 8.14
C CYS A 48 3.35 3.25 9.27
N HIS A 49 3.74 4.51 9.51
CA HIS A 49 4.80 4.84 10.47
C HIS A 49 4.29 5.11 11.89
N THR A 50 3.04 4.74 12.18
CA THR A 50 2.47 4.76 13.54
C THR A 50 1.91 3.38 13.85
N ASN A 51 2.22 2.84 15.01
CA ASN A 51 1.50 1.68 15.52
C ASN A 51 0.20 2.16 16.19
N HIS A 52 -0.92 1.90 15.55
CA HIS A 52 -2.23 2.38 15.99
C HIS A 52 -2.74 1.70 17.28
N ASP A 53 -2.09 0.61 17.73
CA ASP A 53 -2.35 -0.06 19.00
C ASP A 53 -1.58 0.60 20.18
N GLY A 54 -1.61 1.93 20.25
CA GLY A 54 -1.03 2.71 21.35
C GLY A 54 0.41 3.18 21.12
N GLY A 55 0.94 3.10 19.89
CA GLY A 55 2.23 3.67 19.54
C GLY A 55 2.20 5.19 19.42
N LYS A 56 3.39 5.81 19.46
CA LYS A 56 3.53 7.25 19.24
C LYS A 56 3.54 7.59 17.75
N PRO A 57 2.98 8.76 17.35
CA PRO A 57 2.96 9.15 15.95
C PRO A 57 4.35 9.15 15.31
N MET A 58 4.45 8.63 14.10
CA MET A 58 5.68 8.52 13.28
C MET A 58 6.83 7.71 13.92
N ALA A 59 6.62 7.07 15.08
CA ALA A 59 7.65 6.28 15.77
C ALA A 59 7.81 4.86 15.21
N GLY A 60 7.03 4.47 14.19
CA GLY A 60 7.06 3.15 13.59
C GLY A 60 6.44 2.07 14.46
N GLY A 61 6.84 0.83 14.24
CA GLY A 61 6.39 -0.31 15.02
C GLY A 61 5.12 -1.00 14.50
N LEU A 62 4.54 -0.52 13.40
CA LEU A 62 3.43 -1.21 12.74
C LEU A 62 3.94 -2.48 12.04
N SER A 63 3.24 -3.58 12.27
CA SER A 63 3.49 -4.88 11.67
C SER A 63 2.71 -5.01 10.37
N MET A 64 3.42 -5.02 9.24
CA MET A 64 2.83 -5.14 7.91
C MET A 64 3.07 -6.53 7.34
N ALA A 65 2.01 -7.28 7.10
CA ALA A 65 2.10 -8.56 6.39
C ALA A 65 2.51 -8.32 4.93
N SER A 66 3.42 -9.15 4.42
CA SER A 66 3.85 -9.13 3.04
C SER A 66 4.01 -10.55 2.48
N PRO A 67 4.05 -10.73 1.15
CA PRO A 67 4.27 -12.04 0.53
C PRO A 67 5.60 -12.72 0.90
N VAL A 68 6.54 -11.98 1.47
CA VAL A 68 7.86 -12.48 1.85
C VAL A 68 8.06 -12.57 3.37
N GLY A 69 7.05 -12.21 4.15
CA GLY A 69 7.07 -12.18 5.62
C GLY A 69 6.64 -10.84 6.19
N THR A 70 6.76 -10.67 7.48
CA THR A 70 6.33 -9.45 8.17
C THR A 70 7.41 -8.37 8.09
N ILE A 71 7.00 -7.18 7.62
CA ILE A 71 7.83 -5.97 7.59
C ILE A 71 7.39 -5.05 8.71
N MET A 72 8.34 -4.59 9.51
CA MET A 72 8.08 -3.63 10.58
C MET A 72 8.38 -2.22 10.08
N SER A 73 7.47 -1.29 10.28
CA SER A 73 7.70 0.12 9.97
C SER A 73 8.75 0.73 10.90
N THR A 74 9.52 1.67 10.39
CA THR A 74 10.62 2.30 11.12
C THR A 74 10.20 3.61 11.75
N ASN A 75 10.88 4.02 12.82
CA ASN A 75 10.78 5.35 13.39
C ASN A 75 11.31 6.38 12.39
N ILE A 76 10.47 7.33 11.97
CA ILE A 76 10.80 8.43 11.07
C ILE A 76 10.67 9.79 11.72
N THR A 77 10.65 9.84 13.08
CA THR A 77 10.74 11.08 13.83
C THR A 77 12.17 11.66 13.78
N PRO A 78 12.38 12.94 14.12
CA PRO A 78 13.71 13.54 14.16
C PRO A 78 14.57 13.09 15.38
N SER A 79 14.28 11.93 15.97
CA SER A 79 15.17 11.29 16.92
C SER A 79 16.52 11.00 16.28
N LYS A 80 17.60 11.48 16.88
CA LYS A 80 18.98 11.25 16.41
C LYS A 80 19.45 9.81 16.67
N GLN A 81 18.85 9.15 17.66
CA GLN A 81 19.27 7.81 18.09
C GLN A 81 18.48 6.71 17.36
N PHE A 82 17.17 6.87 17.19
CA PHE A 82 16.29 5.81 16.71
C PHE A 82 15.49 6.17 15.46
N GLY A 83 15.47 7.45 15.08
CA GLY A 83 14.75 7.98 13.92
C GLY A 83 15.70 8.47 12.82
N ILE A 84 15.22 9.48 12.10
CA ILE A 84 15.92 10.07 10.95
C ILE A 84 16.57 11.42 11.26
N GLY A 85 16.67 11.83 12.54
CA GLY A 85 17.17 13.16 12.95
C GLY A 85 18.65 13.43 12.66
N SER A 86 19.41 12.41 12.23
CA SER A 86 20.78 12.54 11.73
C SER A 86 20.91 12.57 10.21
N TYR A 87 19.79 12.44 9.47
CA TYR A 87 19.83 12.44 7.99
C TYR A 87 20.08 13.85 7.48
N SER A 88 20.98 13.96 6.51
CA SER A 88 21.00 15.13 5.63
C SER A 88 19.79 15.10 4.70
N GLU A 89 19.43 16.23 4.11
CA GLU A 89 18.36 16.32 3.13
C GLU A 89 18.58 15.36 1.94
N ALA A 90 19.81 15.21 1.47
CA ALA A 90 20.15 14.26 0.43
C ALA A 90 19.89 12.79 0.84
N GLN A 91 20.21 12.41 2.08
CA GLN A 91 19.92 11.08 2.62
C GLN A 91 18.40 10.86 2.79
N PHE A 92 17.67 11.89 3.20
CA PHE A 92 16.22 11.85 3.26
C PHE A 92 15.59 11.65 1.86
N ALA A 93 16.05 12.44 0.88
CA ALA A 93 15.63 12.30 -0.52
C ALA A 93 15.91 10.90 -1.08
N ASP A 94 17.09 10.34 -0.78
CA ASP A 94 17.46 8.99 -1.20
C ASP A 94 16.58 7.92 -0.53
N ALA A 95 16.21 8.10 0.74
CA ALA A 95 15.30 7.19 1.43
C ALA A 95 13.89 7.24 0.82
N VAL A 96 13.36 8.43 0.59
CA VAL A 96 11.99 8.61 0.08
C VAL A 96 11.87 8.23 -1.39
N ARG A 97 12.80 8.64 -2.25
CA ARG A 97 12.70 8.44 -3.71
C ARG A 97 13.41 7.19 -4.23
N LYS A 98 14.48 6.77 -3.56
CA LYS A 98 15.33 5.68 -4.06
C LYS A 98 15.27 4.43 -3.20
N GLY A 99 14.61 4.51 -2.04
CA GLY A 99 14.57 3.40 -1.10
C GLY A 99 15.94 3.06 -0.51
N VAL A 100 16.79 4.06 -0.27
CA VAL A 100 18.14 3.90 0.32
C VAL A 100 18.19 4.66 1.64
N ARG A 101 18.34 3.93 2.75
CA ARG A 101 18.45 4.50 4.10
C ARG A 101 19.71 5.35 4.26
N GLY A 102 19.73 6.21 5.28
CA GLY A 102 20.89 7.04 5.61
C GLY A 102 22.18 6.27 5.91
N ASP A 103 22.10 4.99 6.28
CA ASP A 103 23.24 4.07 6.44
C ASP A 103 23.63 3.33 5.15
N GLY A 104 22.99 3.63 4.02
CA GLY A 104 23.22 3.01 2.72
C GLY A 104 22.48 1.68 2.49
N ALA A 105 21.73 1.16 3.46
CA ALA A 105 20.97 -0.06 3.30
C ALA A 105 19.72 0.16 2.43
N ASN A 106 19.39 -0.80 1.56
CA ASN A 106 18.17 -0.71 0.76
C ASN A 106 16.92 -1.00 1.60
N LEU A 107 15.85 -0.25 1.32
CA LEU A 107 14.52 -0.52 1.84
C LEU A 107 13.84 -1.63 1.04
N TYR A 108 12.85 -2.27 1.66
CA TYR A 108 11.92 -3.12 0.93
C TYR A 108 10.83 -2.26 0.29
N PRO A 109 10.32 -2.62 -0.91
CA PRO A 109 9.30 -1.85 -1.62
C PRO A 109 7.89 -1.96 -0.99
N ALA A 110 7.81 -2.31 0.30
CA ALA A 110 6.64 -2.09 1.13
C ALA A 110 6.43 -0.58 1.41
N MET A 111 7.51 0.18 1.54
CA MET A 111 7.46 1.64 1.42
C MET A 111 7.32 1.99 -0.07
N PRO A 112 6.33 2.79 -0.48
CA PRO A 112 6.06 3.04 -1.90
C PRO A 112 7.02 4.07 -2.55
N TYR A 113 8.34 3.92 -2.31
CA TYR A 113 9.35 4.82 -2.87
C TYR A 113 9.39 4.81 -4.41
N VAL A 114 8.81 3.79 -5.03
CA VAL A 114 8.63 3.74 -6.48
C VAL A 114 7.69 4.87 -6.94
N SER A 115 6.59 5.08 -6.23
CA SER A 115 5.67 6.20 -6.47
C SER A 115 6.29 7.53 -6.04
N TYR A 116 6.90 7.58 -4.85
CA TYR A 116 7.54 8.79 -4.35
C TYR A 116 8.73 9.26 -5.20
N SER A 117 9.30 8.40 -6.07
CA SER A 117 10.32 8.82 -7.03
C SER A 117 9.82 9.93 -7.98
N ASN A 118 8.51 10.07 -8.16
CA ASN A 118 7.86 11.14 -8.91
C ASN A 118 7.90 12.51 -8.23
N MET A 119 8.09 12.57 -6.90
CA MET A 119 8.01 13.83 -6.16
C MET A 119 9.11 14.82 -6.57
N THR A 120 8.78 16.10 -6.63
CA THR A 120 9.73 17.17 -6.99
C THR A 120 10.74 17.42 -5.89
N ASP A 121 11.87 18.07 -6.23
CA ASP A 121 12.89 18.43 -5.22
C ASP A 121 12.33 19.41 -4.20
N GLU A 122 11.45 20.32 -4.65
CA GLU A 122 10.79 21.29 -3.78
C GLU A 122 9.87 20.63 -2.75
N ASP A 123 9.14 19.58 -3.16
CA ASP A 123 8.25 18.86 -2.26
C ASP A 123 9.03 17.95 -1.30
N ILE A 124 10.14 17.38 -1.73
CA ILE A 124 11.06 16.66 -0.84
C ILE A 124 11.70 17.60 0.18
N HIS A 125 12.08 18.82 -0.23
CA HIS A 125 12.58 19.83 0.68
C HIS A 125 11.55 20.22 1.76
N ALA A 126 10.29 20.38 1.36
CA ALA A 126 9.20 20.67 2.30
C ALA A 126 8.95 19.50 3.26
N LEU A 127 8.94 18.25 2.76
CA LEU A 127 8.84 17.06 3.60
C LEU A 127 9.99 16.98 4.61
N TYR A 128 11.22 17.21 4.16
CA TYR A 128 12.40 17.22 5.04
C TYR A 128 12.26 18.27 6.16
N ALA A 129 11.83 19.48 5.80
CA ALA A 129 11.60 20.54 6.79
C ALA A 129 10.55 20.12 7.83
N TYR A 130 9.46 19.52 7.41
CA TYR A 130 8.42 19.00 8.32
C TYR A 130 8.93 17.89 9.23
N PHE A 131 9.61 16.88 8.68
CA PHE A 131 10.12 15.78 9.51
C PHE A 131 11.20 16.22 10.47
N MET A 132 12.00 17.23 10.14
CA MET A 132 13.09 17.71 11.01
C MET A 132 12.62 18.71 12.07
N GLN A 133 11.58 19.53 11.81
CA GLN A 133 11.16 20.60 12.71
C GLN A 133 9.67 20.65 13.03
N GLY A 134 8.83 19.88 12.31
CA GLY A 134 7.38 19.82 12.52
C GLY A 134 6.90 18.56 13.27
N VAL A 135 7.77 17.56 13.41
CA VAL A 135 7.47 16.30 14.10
C VAL A 135 8.24 16.24 15.43
N GLU A 136 7.56 15.81 16.49
CA GLU A 136 8.19 15.62 17.80
C GLU A 136 9.14 14.40 17.77
N PRO A 137 10.37 14.52 18.31
CA PRO A 137 11.29 13.39 18.37
C PRO A 137 10.82 12.33 19.37
N VAL A 138 10.88 11.06 18.96
CA VAL A 138 10.55 9.91 19.81
C VAL A 138 11.78 9.01 19.93
N ASP A 139 12.41 9.00 21.12
CA ASP A 139 13.61 8.21 21.40
C ASP A 139 13.27 6.76 21.79
N GLU A 140 12.49 6.10 20.93
CA GLU A 140 12.09 4.69 21.07
C GLU A 140 12.50 3.91 19.83
N LYS A 141 13.11 2.74 20.05
CA LYS A 141 13.54 1.85 18.95
C LYS A 141 12.35 1.08 18.42
N ALA A 142 12.00 1.27 17.15
CA ALA A 142 11.03 0.41 16.48
C ALA A 142 11.54 -1.04 16.33
N PRO A 143 10.65 -2.05 16.36
CA PRO A 143 11.03 -3.44 16.10
C PRO A 143 11.69 -3.61 14.73
N GLU A 144 12.62 -4.56 14.64
CA GLU A 144 13.34 -4.83 13.39
C GLU A 144 12.59 -5.81 12.49
N THR A 145 12.58 -5.54 11.20
CA THR A 145 12.10 -6.49 10.18
C THR A 145 12.99 -7.72 10.12
N LYS A 146 12.41 -8.90 10.30
CA LYS A 146 13.08 -10.20 10.20
C LYS A 146 12.43 -11.04 9.11
N LEU A 147 13.04 -11.06 7.92
CA LEU A 147 12.57 -11.88 6.81
C LEU A 147 13.32 -13.20 6.71
N PRO A 148 12.68 -14.26 6.17
CA PRO A 148 13.35 -15.54 5.91
C PRO A 148 14.41 -15.40 4.82
N PHE A 149 15.48 -16.20 4.92
CA PHE A 149 16.49 -16.29 3.84
C PHE A 149 15.85 -16.82 2.55
N PRO A 150 16.15 -16.21 1.39
CA PRO A 150 17.14 -15.16 1.12
C PRO A 150 16.57 -13.73 1.15
N MET A 151 15.30 -13.52 1.52
CA MET A 151 14.64 -12.20 1.52
C MET A 151 15.27 -11.21 2.51
N ASN A 152 16.00 -11.69 3.52
CA ASN A 152 16.77 -10.86 4.45
C ASN A 152 18.04 -10.25 3.84
N ILE A 153 18.43 -10.62 2.62
CA ILE A 153 19.59 -10.03 1.91
C ILE A 153 19.15 -8.71 1.26
N ARG A 154 19.23 -7.60 2.01
CA ARG A 154 18.83 -6.26 1.51
C ARG A 154 19.56 -5.81 0.24
N ALA A 155 20.79 -6.29 0.02
CA ALA A 155 21.55 -6.00 -1.20
C ALA A 155 20.83 -6.48 -2.48
N SER A 156 19.97 -7.51 -2.40
CA SER A 156 19.17 -7.96 -3.55
C SER A 156 18.22 -6.87 -4.08
N MET A 157 17.83 -5.93 -3.22
CA MET A 157 16.98 -4.80 -3.61
C MET A 157 17.68 -3.81 -4.54
N MET A 158 19.02 -3.80 -4.61
CA MET A 158 19.74 -3.02 -5.63
C MET A 158 19.39 -3.48 -7.05
N GLY A 159 19.37 -4.79 -7.28
CA GLY A 159 18.97 -5.36 -8.58
C GLY A 159 17.48 -5.11 -8.88
N TRP A 160 16.62 -5.23 -7.87
CA TRP A 160 15.19 -4.93 -7.99
C TRP A 160 14.97 -3.45 -8.35
N ASN A 161 15.64 -2.53 -7.66
CA ASN A 161 15.55 -1.09 -7.91
C ASN A 161 16.05 -0.73 -9.33
N LEU A 162 17.13 -1.37 -9.78
CA LEU A 162 17.67 -1.16 -11.14
C LEU A 162 16.63 -1.52 -12.23
N LEU A 163 15.84 -2.57 -12.00
CA LEU A 163 14.88 -3.08 -12.98
C LEU A 163 13.53 -2.36 -12.92
N PHE A 164 13.08 -1.96 -11.74
CA PHE A 164 11.67 -1.60 -11.53
C PHE A 164 11.45 -0.17 -10.99
N ARG A 165 12.45 0.47 -10.40
CA ARG A 165 12.31 1.83 -9.91
C ARG A 165 12.45 2.84 -11.05
N PRO A 166 11.49 3.75 -11.25
CA PRO A 166 11.64 4.86 -12.18
C PRO A 166 12.78 5.80 -11.72
N ASN A 167 13.41 6.46 -12.67
CA ASN A 167 14.46 7.48 -12.40
C ASN A 167 13.98 8.89 -12.77
N GLU A 168 12.72 9.05 -13.08
CA GLU A 168 12.17 10.29 -13.56
C GLU A 168 11.31 10.96 -12.48
N VAL A 169 11.56 12.24 -12.28
CA VAL A 169 10.70 13.14 -11.52
C VAL A 169 9.52 13.54 -12.40
N HIS A 170 8.36 13.76 -11.79
CA HIS A 170 7.16 14.20 -12.51
C HIS A 170 7.43 15.40 -13.43
N LYS A 171 6.82 15.35 -14.60
CA LYS A 171 6.76 16.45 -15.54
C LYS A 171 5.33 16.62 -16.02
N ASP A 172 4.89 17.84 -16.08
CA ASP A 172 3.57 18.17 -16.60
C ASP A 172 3.49 17.80 -18.10
N ASP A 173 2.36 17.24 -18.48
CA ASP A 173 2.00 17.06 -19.89
C ASP A 173 1.43 18.38 -20.41
N PRO A 174 2.09 19.04 -21.38
CA PRO A 174 1.64 20.33 -21.90
C PRO A 174 0.31 20.25 -22.68
N ASN A 175 -0.14 19.04 -23.02
CA ASN A 175 -1.43 18.82 -23.71
C ASN A 175 -2.59 18.63 -22.75
N GLN A 176 -2.33 18.59 -21.44
CA GLN A 176 -3.33 18.40 -20.40
C GLN A 176 -3.54 19.67 -19.57
N SER A 177 -4.67 19.75 -18.88
CA SER A 177 -4.93 20.86 -17.96
C SER A 177 -4.01 20.85 -16.75
N ALA A 178 -3.83 21.99 -16.09
CA ALA A 178 -3.09 22.09 -14.83
C ALA A 178 -3.74 21.20 -13.74
N GLU A 179 -5.06 21.12 -13.69
CA GLU A 179 -5.79 20.24 -12.76
C GLU A 179 -5.48 18.77 -13.01
N TRP A 180 -5.48 18.32 -14.28
CA TRP A 180 -5.14 16.96 -14.63
C TRP A 180 -3.68 16.62 -14.25
N ASN A 181 -2.74 17.53 -14.56
CA ASN A 181 -1.33 17.35 -14.21
C ASN A 181 -1.13 17.28 -12.69
N ARG A 182 -1.81 18.14 -11.94
CA ARG A 182 -1.80 18.07 -10.47
C ARG A 182 -2.38 16.76 -9.97
N GLY A 183 -3.48 16.30 -10.54
CA GLY A 183 -4.10 15.02 -10.21
C GLY A 183 -3.20 13.82 -10.48
N LYS A 184 -2.53 13.80 -11.63
CA LYS A 184 -1.53 12.80 -11.99
C LYS A 184 -0.37 12.79 -11.00
N TYR A 185 0.17 13.96 -10.69
CA TYR A 185 1.25 14.12 -9.72
C TYR A 185 0.89 13.54 -8.35
N LEU A 186 -0.30 13.84 -7.86
CA LEU A 186 -0.77 13.33 -6.57
C LEU A 186 -1.05 11.81 -6.63
N ALA A 187 -1.82 11.36 -7.61
CA ALA A 187 -2.26 9.97 -7.68
C ALA A 187 -1.12 8.97 -7.94
N GLU A 188 -0.13 9.34 -8.79
CA GLU A 188 1.04 8.50 -9.08
C GLU A 188 2.20 8.72 -8.11
N GLY A 189 2.22 9.86 -7.40
CA GLY A 189 3.25 10.24 -6.43
C GLY A 189 2.77 10.07 -4.99
N ALA A 190 2.36 11.18 -4.36
CA ALA A 190 2.05 11.23 -2.93
C ALA A 190 0.95 10.25 -2.52
N ALA A 191 -0.20 10.25 -3.18
CA ALA A 191 -1.32 9.36 -2.86
C ALA A 191 -1.12 7.91 -3.34
N HIS A 192 -0.10 7.61 -4.12
CA HIS A 192 0.38 6.29 -4.58
C HIS A 192 -0.73 5.26 -4.90
N CYS A 193 -1.80 5.69 -5.57
CA CYS A 193 -2.99 4.85 -5.86
C CYS A 193 -2.63 3.53 -6.55
N SER A 194 -1.62 3.55 -7.45
CA SER A 194 -1.14 2.36 -8.16
C SER A 194 -0.59 1.28 -7.23
N THR A 195 -0.08 1.68 -6.06
CA THR A 195 0.48 0.73 -5.08
C THR A 195 -0.53 -0.33 -4.63
N CYS A 196 -1.79 0.03 -4.53
CA CYS A 196 -2.89 -0.89 -4.19
C CYS A 196 -3.69 -1.30 -5.43
N HIS A 197 -4.02 -0.36 -6.31
CA HIS A 197 -4.94 -0.56 -7.42
C HIS A 197 -4.31 -1.07 -8.72
N THR A 198 -3.01 -1.45 -8.72
CA THR A 198 -2.34 -2.06 -9.89
C THR A 198 -1.88 -3.47 -9.55
N PRO A 199 -2.15 -4.47 -10.39
CA PRO A 199 -1.74 -5.86 -10.14
C PRO A 199 -0.23 -5.99 -10.01
N ARG A 200 0.22 -6.95 -9.22
CA ARG A 200 1.64 -7.23 -9.02
C ARG A 200 2.13 -8.34 -9.94
N GLY A 201 3.33 -8.16 -10.47
CA GLY A 201 4.04 -9.21 -11.21
C GLY A 201 4.76 -10.19 -10.30
N VAL A 202 5.49 -11.12 -10.91
CA VAL A 202 6.20 -12.22 -10.21
C VAL A 202 7.24 -11.70 -9.20
N PHE A 203 7.85 -10.56 -9.46
CA PHE A 203 8.82 -9.91 -8.56
C PHE A 203 8.17 -8.84 -7.67
N MET A 204 6.85 -8.86 -7.54
CA MET A 204 6.04 -7.90 -6.78
C MET A 204 6.13 -6.45 -7.31
N GLN A 205 6.64 -6.25 -8.51
CA GLN A 205 6.56 -4.96 -9.21
C GLN A 205 5.14 -4.68 -9.71
N GLU A 206 4.78 -3.43 -9.84
CA GLU A 206 3.53 -3.03 -10.50
C GLU A 206 3.55 -3.38 -11.99
N GLN A 207 2.45 -3.94 -12.48
CA GLN A 207 2.25 -4.22 -13.89
C GLN A 207 1.71 -2.97 -14.59
N LYS A 208 2.60 -2.09 -15.07
CA LYS A 208 2.26 -0.78 -15.63
C LYS A 208 1.24 -0.82 -16.78
N SER A 209 1.20 -1.91 -17.55
CA SER A 209 0.20 -2.12 -18.60
C SER A 209 -1.21 -2.33 -18.08
N LEU A 210 -1.35 -2.64 -16.78
CA LEU A 210 -2.61 -2.86 -16.07
C LEU A 210 -2.79 -1.80 -14.96
N ASN A 211 -2.30 -0.57 -15.23
CA ASN A 211 -2.36 0.51 -14.24
C ASN A 211 -3.80 0.76 -13.78
N LEU A 212 -4.01 0.76 -12.47
CA LEU A 212 -5.28 1.02 -11.78
C LEU A 212 -6.43 0.00 -12.07
N THR A 213 -6.13 -1.19 -12.62
CA THR A 213 -7.13 -2.22 -12.92
C THR A 213 -7.45 -3.14 -11.75
N GLY A 214 -7.00 -2.80 -10.56
CA GLY A 214 -7.23 -3.56 -9.34
C GLY A 214 -6.04 -4.42 -8.93
N GLY A 215 -6.02 -4.83 -7.65
CA GLY A 215 -4.93 -5.65 -7.12
C GLY A 215 -5.24 -6.27 -5.76
N GLN A 216 -4.59 -7.41 -5.47
CA GLN A 216 -4.70 -8.08 -4.18
C GLN A 216 -3.75 -7.41 -3.16
N ILE A 217 -4.29 -7.00 -2.02
CA ILE A 217 -3.55 -6.38 -0.91
C ILE A 217 -3.85 -7.15 0.38
N GLY A 218 -2.98 -8.09 0.72
CA GLY A 218 -3.23 -8.96 1.87
C GLY A 218 -4.57 -9.67 1.77
N ALA A 219 -5.40 -9.53 2.79
CA ALA A 219 -6.75 -10.08 2.82
C ALA A 219 -7.77 -9.30 1.96
N TRP A 220 -7.45 -8.10 1.46
CA TRP A 220 -8.36 -7.23 0.72
C TRP A 220 -8.03 -7.17 -0.76
N TYR A 221 -8.99 -6.79 -1.57
CA TYR A 221 -8.82 -6.54 -3.00
C TYR A 221 -9.13 -5.07 -3.31
N ALA A 222 -8.13 -4.32 -3.76
CA ALA A 222 -8.32 -2.98 -4.29
C ALA A 222 -8.96 -3.09 -5.68
N PRO A 223 -10.17 -2.56 -5.91
CA PRO A 223 -10.90 -2.75 -7.16
C PRO A 223 -10.29 -1.96 -8.33
N ASP A 224 -10.72 -2.27 -9.54
CA ASP A 224 -10.49 -1.43 -10.72
C ASP A 224 -11.07 -0.04 -10.51
N ILE A 225 -10.23 0.99 -10.68
CA ILE A 225 -10.58 2.41 -10.59
C ILE A 225 -10.32 3.17 -11.89
N THR A 226 -10.18 2.45 -13.01
CA THR A 226 -10.11 3.05 -14.34
C THR A 226 -11.47 3.62 -14.78
N ASN A 227 -11.51 4.28 -15.92
CA ASN A 227 -12.75 4.78 -16.52
C ASN A 227 -13.65 3.70 -17.14
N ASP A 228 -13.37 2.43 -16.86
CA ASP A 228 -14.25 1.32 -17.25
C ASP A 228 -15.64 1.49 -16.62
N PRO A 229 -16.72 1.59 -17.40
CA PRO A 229 -18.07 1.77 -16.84
C PRO A 229 -18.64 0.51 -16.20
N VAL A 230 -18.14 -0.68 -16.56
CA VAL A 230 -18.64 -1.99 -16.07
C VAL A 230 -17.85 -2.44 -14.83
N HIS A 231 -16.53 -2.49 -14.95
CA HIS A 231 -15.64 -3.04 -13.91
C HIS A 231 -14.97 -1.96 -13.05
N GLY A 232 -14.79 -0.75 -13.59
CA GLY A 232 -14.13 0.38 -12.96
C GLY A 232 -15.09 1.37 -12.30
N ILE A 233 -14.69 2.63 -12.33
CA ILE A 233 -15.47 3.77 -11.81
C ILE A 233 -15.98 4.69 -12.94
N GLY A 234 -16.00 4.24 -14.20
CA GLY A 234 -16.41 5.06 -15.33
C GLY A 234 -17.87 5.56 -15.24
N SER A 235 -18.73 4.85 -14.50
CA SER A 235 -20.10 5.26 -14.19
C SER A 235 -20.23 6.28 -13.03
N TRP A 236 -19.12 6.63 -12.36
CA TRP A 236 -19.14 7.62 -11.28
C TRP A 236 -18.98 9.02 -11.84
N THR A 237 -19.68 9.98 -11.29
CA THR A 237 -19.42 11.39 -11.52
C THR A 237 -18.17 11.85 -10.78
N GLN A 238 -17.60 12.97 -11.18
CA GLN A 238 -16.47 13.57 -10.45
C GLN A 238 -16.83 13.88 -8.99
N ALA A 239 -18.00 14.45 -8.76
CA ALA A 239 -18.47 14.78 -7.42
C ALA A 239 -18.64 13.54 -6.53
N GLU A 240 -19.11 12.42 -7.08
CA GLU A 240 -19.20 11.15 -6.36
C GLU A 240 -17.82 10.64 -5.97
N LEU A 241 -16.83 10.68 -6.88
CA LEU A 241 -15.48 10.25 -6.56
C LEU A 241 -14.83 11.13 -5.48
N VAL A 242 -14.99 12.46 -5.58
CA VAL A 242 -14.51 13.41 -4.55
C VAL A 242 -15.19 13.11 -3.20
N THR A 243 -16.51 12.88 -3.19
CA THR A 243 -17.25 12.51 -1.97
C THR A 243 -16.71 11.21 -1.36
N TYR A 244 -16.48 10.19 -2.19
CA TYR A 244 -15.94 8.92 -1.73
C TYR A 244 -14.53 9.06 -1.16
N LEU A 245 -13.64 9.78 -1.81
CA LEU A 245 -12.29 10.03 -1.31
C LEU A 245 -12.32 10.78 0.03
N LYS A 246 -13.22 11.74 0.18
CA LYS A 246 -13.31 12.57 1.40
C LYS A 246 -13.99 11.85 2.57
N THR A 247 -15.00 11.02 2.32
CA THR A 247 -15.85 10.44 3.36
C THR A 247 -15.69 8.92 3.49
N GLY A 248 -15.13 8.27 2.49
CA GLY A 248 -15.07 6.81 2.39
C GLY A 248 -16.41 6.15 2.08
N LYS A 249 -17.46 6.92 1.78
CA LYS A 249 -18.77 6.36 1.45
C LYS A 249 -19.42 7.02 0.24
N LEU A 250 -20.13 6.21 -0.52
CA LEU A 250 -21.01 6.64 -1.59
C LEU A 250 -22.26 5.78 -1.56
N GLU A 251 -23.40 6.41 -1.33
CA GLU A 251 -24.67 5.71 -1.20
C GLU A 251 -24.95 4.87 -2.45
N ASN A 252 -25.41 3.62 -2.22
CA ASN A 252 -25.71 2.64 -3.27
C ASN A 252 -24.56 2.39 -4.28
N LYS A 253 -23.29 2.58 -3.86
CA LYS A 253 -22.11 2.27 -4.68
C LYS A 253 -20.97 1.66 -3.89
N ALA A 254 -20.43 2.36 -2.87
CA ALA A 254 -19.22 1.89 -2.22
C ALA A 254 -19.07 2.36 -0.76
N GLN A 255 -18.37 1.54 0.02
CA GLN A 255 -17.85 1.86 1.35
C GLN A 255 -16.37 1.48 1.40
N ALA A 256 -15.54 2.38 1.90
CA ALA A 256 -14.13 2.12 2.12
C ALA A 256 -13.94 1.23 3.37
N ALA A 257 -13.16 0.18 3.21
CA ALA A 257 -12.79 -0.78 4.24
C ALA A 257 -11.31 -1.16 4.10
N GLY A 258 -10.74 -1.81 5.12
CA GLY A 258 -9.31 -2.17 5.13
C GLY A 258 -8.41 -0.98 4.86
N SER A 259 -7.35 -1.17 4.09
CA SER A 259 -6.37 -0.11 3.79
C SER A 259 -6.96 1.12 3.09
N MET A 260 -8.10 0.98 2.37
CA MET A 260 -8.76 2.16 1.81
C MET A 260 -9.46 3.00 2.89
N ALA A 261 -9.98 2.36 3.96
CA ALA A 261 -10.51 3.09 5.11
C ALA A 261 -9.40 3.86 5.84
N GLU A 262 -8.22 3.28 5.97
CA GLU A 262 -7.02 3.95 6.52
C GLU A 262 -6.62 5.15 5.68
N ALA A 263 -6.55 4.99 4.34
CA ALA A 263 -6.21 6.07 3.43
C ALA A 263 -7.22 7.24 3.50
N VAL A 264 -8.52 6.96 3.69
CA VAL A 264 -9.51 8.00 3.95
C VAL A 264 -9.27 8.64 5.31
N SER A 265 -9.09 7.83 6.36
CA SER A 265 -8.98 8.31 7.75
C SER A 265 -7.73 9.17 8.00
N TYR A 266 -6.60 8.78 7.42
CA TYR A 266 -5.31 9.43 7.71
C TYR A 266 -4.83 10.39 6.64
N SER A 267 -5.38 10.30 5.42
CA SER A 267 -4.95 11.11 4.28
C SER A 267 -6.10 11.87 3.62
N PHE A 268 -6.95 11.21 2.85
CA PHE A 268 -7.82 11.87 1.87
C PHE A 268 -8.81 12.86 2.48
N GLN A 269 -9.39 12.59 3.64
CA GLN A 269 -10.31 13.52 4.29
C GLN A 269 -9.68 14.88 4.61
N HIS A 270 -8.35 14.93 4.76
CA HIS A 270 -7.58 16.14 5.10
C HIS A 270 -7.04 16.88 3.88
N LEU A 271 -7.23 16.34 2.67
CA LEU A 271 -6.83 17.02 1.45
C LEU A 271 -7.79 18.14 1.09
N THR A 272 -7.27 19.15 0.39
CA THR A 272 -8.09 20.23 -0.13
C THR A 272 -9.06 19.72 -1.18
N ASP A 273 -10.22 20.36 -1.29
CA ASP A 273 -11.19 20.02 -2.34
C ASP A 273 -10.58 20.19 -3.75
N ALA A 274 -9.66 21.13 -3.94
CA ALA A 274 -8.93 21.31 -5.19
C ALA A 274 -8.08 20.08 -5.54
N ASP A 275 -7.32 19.54 -4.59
CA ASP A 275 -6.48 18.36 -4.81
C ASP A 275 -7.32 17.08 -4.98
N LEU A 276 -8.42 16.94 -4.24
CA LEU A 276 -9.36 15.82 -4.44
C LEU A 276 -10.02 15.87 -5.84
N ASN A 277 -10.41 17.07 -6.32
CA ASN A 277 -10.91 17.24 -7.68
C ASN A 277 -9.84 16.92 -8.73
N ALA A 278 -8.62 17.37 -8.51
CA ALA A 278 -7.49 17.05 -9.39
C ALA A 278 -7.25 15.54 -9.49
N ILE A 279 -7.19 14.84 -8.35
CA ILE A 279 -7.09 13.37 -8.31
C ILE A 279 -8.24 12.72 -9.08
N ALA A 280 -9.48 13.17 -8.83
CA ALA A 280 -10.65 12.65 -9.52
C ALA A 280 -10.61 12.87 -11.03
N THR A 281 -10.16 14.05 -11.47
CA THR A 281 -9.99 14.40 -12.89
C THR A 281 -8.98 13.46 -13.56
N TYR A 282 -7.84 13.21 -12.92
CA TYR A 282 -6.84 12.30 -13.45
C TYR A 282 -7.32 10.84 -13.45
N VAL A 283 -7.76 10.30 -12.32
CA VAL A 283 -8.12 8.88 -12.17
C VAL A 283 -9.25 8.50 -13.12
N ARG A 284 -10.28 9.37 -13.29
CA ARG A 284 -11.36 9.16 -14.26
C ARG A 284 -10.93 9.24 -15.72
N SER A 285 -9.74 9.74 -16.02
CA SER A 285 -9.17 9.77 -17.37
C SER A 285 -8.36 8.54 -17.72
N VAL A 286 -8.02 7.71 -16.73
CA VAL A 286 -7.19 6.50 -16.97
C VAL A 286 -8.01 5.47 -17.73
N PRO A 287 -7.54 5.05 -18.93
CA PRO A 287 -8.31 4.15 -19.76
C PRO A 287 -8.40 2.74 -19.18
N SER A 288 -9.53 2.07 -19.43
CA SER A 288 -9.69 0.64 -19.16
C SER A 288 -8.65 -0.18 -19.94
N ALA A 289 -8.06 -1.18 -19.31
CA ALA A 289 -7.21 -2.15 -19.98
C ALA A 289 -8.03 -3.12 -20.86
N ASN A 290 -9.34 -3.27 -20.59
CA ASN A 290 -10.26 -4.19 -21.27
C ASN A 290 -11.28 -3.43 -22.13
N ALA A 291 -10.82 -2.62 -23.06
CA ALA A 291 -11.68 -1.78 -23.92
C ALA A 291 -12.78 -2.53 -24.69
N ALA A 292 -12.70 -3.86 -24.79
CA ALA A 292 -13.68 -4.69 -25.51
C ALA A 292 -14.98 -4.99 -24.71
N GLU A 293 -14.99 -4.81 -23.39
CA GLU A 293 -16.12 -5.18 -22.51
C GLU A 293 -16.86 -3.97 -21.94
N THR A 294 -16.75 -2.80 -22.56
CA THR A 294 -17.33 -1.55 -22.06
C THR A 294 -18.85 -1.42 -22.24
N THR A 295 -19.53 -2.48 -22.71
CA THR A 295 -20.99 -2.51 -22.94
C THR A 295 -21.64 -3.53 -22.02
N GLY A 296 -22.29 -3.08 -20.97
CA GLY A 296 -23.00 -3.93 -20.02
C GLY A 296 -23.60 -3.14 -18.86
N ALA A 297 -24.40 -3.81 -18.03
CA ALA A 297 -24.83 -3.26 -16.76
C ALA A 297 -23.62 -3.05 -15.85
N THR A 298 -23.56 -1.91 -15.17
CA THR A 298 -22.46 -1.64 -14.23
C THR A 298 -22.52 -2.62 -13.06
N ARG A 299 -21.37 -2.85 -12.40
CA ARG A 299 -21.37 -3.66 -11.17
C ARG A 299 -22.28 -3.08 -10.08
N PHE A 300 -22.58 -1.78 -10.13
CA PHE A 300 -23.45 -1.10 -9.16
C PHE A 300 -24.95 -1.30 -9.46
N ASP A 301 -25.32 -1.92 -10.56
CA ASP A 301 -26.70 -2.26 -10.89
C ASP A 301 -27.08 -3.70 -10.46
N LYS A 302 -26.13 -4.44 -9.84
CA LYS A 302 -26.34 -5.83 -9.42
C LYS A 302 -27.05 -5.92 -8.07
N GLY A 303 -27.90 -6.94 -7.95
CA GLY A 303 -28.66 -7.24 -6.73
C GLY A 303 -29.92 -6.41 -6.58
N ALA A 304 -30.76 -6.78 -5.63
CA ALA A 304 -32.01 -6.11 -5.30
C ALA A 304 -32.36 -6.35 -3.83
N ALA A 305 -33.25 -5.52 -3.27
CA ALA A 305 -33.77 -5.71 -1.93
C ALA A 305 -34.38 -7.09 -1.78
N GLY A 306 -34.01 -7.81 -0.73
CA GLY A 306 -34.58 -9.11 -0.40
C GLY A 306 -35.98 -9.00 0.23
N ASN A 307 -36.64 -10.15 0.42
CA ASN A 307 -37.88 -10.26 1.14
C ASN A 307 -37.74 -11.25 2.32
N GLU A 308 -36.83 -10.94 3.24
CA GLU A 308 -36.47 -11.81 4.35
C GLU A 308 -37.53 -11.84 5.47
N MET A 309 -38.53 -10.94 5.45
CA MET A 309 -39.55 -10.85 6.50
C MET A 309 -40.36 -12.14 6.66
N ALA A 310 -40.52 -12.92 5.59
CA ALA A 310 -41.23 -14.21 5.67
C ALA A 310 -40.41 -15.21 6.51
N ALA A 311 -39.09 -15.25 6.36
CA ALA A 311 -38.19 -16.12 7.10
C ALA A 311 -38.12 -15.75 8.60
N PHE A 312 -38.06 -14.45 8.93
CA PHE A 312 -38.08 -13.96 10.31
C PHE A 312 -39.36 -14.34 11.07
N ARG A 313 -40.46 -14.52 10.39
CA ARG A 313 -41.75 -14.89 10.99
C ARG A 313 -42.00 -16.41 11.02
N GLY A 314 -40.97 -17.24 10.85
CA GLY A 314 -41.08 -18.70 10.83
C GLY A 314 -41.75 -19.25 9.57
N GLY A 315 -41.88 -18.42 8.53
CA GLY A 315 -42.26 -18.89 7.18
C GLY A 315 -41.17 -19.75 6.55
N LYS A 316 -41.54 -20.66 5.66
CA LYS A 316 -40.57 -21.36 4.82
C LYS A 316 -39.93 -20.32 3.88
N TYR A 317 -38.61 -20.39 3.71
CA TYR A 317 -37.96 -19.70 2.61
C TYR A 317 -38.68 -20.08 1.31
N ALA A 318 -39.00 -19.09 0.48
CA ALA A 318 -39.73 -19.35 -0.76
C ALA A 318 -38.93 -20.35 -1.63
N GLU A 319 -39.62 -21.36 -2.19
CA GLU A 319 -39.01 -22.21 -3.20
C GLU A 319 -38.50 -21.29 -4.32
N GLY A 320 -37.19 -21.34 -4.60
CA GLY A 320 -36.53 -20.49 -5.60
C GLY A 320 -35.78 -19.29 -5.06
N MET A 321 -35.65 -19.10 -3.73
CA MET A 321 -34.66 -18.16 -3.19
C MET A 321 -33.25 -18.58 -3.65
N ALA A 322 -32.58 -17.68 -4.34
CA ALA A 322 -31.17 -17.87 -4.70
C ALA A 322 -30.34 -17.89 -3.41
N GLY A 323 -29.40 -18.83 -3.30
CA GLY A 323 -28.44 -18.89 -2.21
C GLY A 323 -28.65 -20.02 -1.21
N ASP A 324 -27.76 -20.05 -0.21
CA ASP A 324 -27.69 -21.07 0.82
C ASP A 324 -28.64 -20.75 1.99
N HIS A 325 -29.51 -21.68 2.38
CA HIS A 325 -30.40 -21.53 3.52
C HIS A 325 -29.65 -21.28 4.82
N ALA A 326 -28.48 -21.89 5.02
CA ALA A 326 -27.65 -21.62 6.20
C ALA A 326 -27.12 -20.19 6.19
N GLY A 327 -26.69 -19.68 5.04
CA GLY A 327 -26.27 -18.30 4.86
C GLY A 327 -27.38 -17.29 5.17
N ALA A 328 -28.63 -17.56 4.73
CA ALA A 328 -29.79 -16.74 5.04
C ALA A 328 -30.08 -16.69 6.56
N GLN A 329 -29.96 -17.82 7.27
CA GLN A 329 -30.14 -17.88 8.71
C GLN A 329 -29.06 -17.10 9.45
N ILE A 330 -27.79 -17.20 9.02
CA ILE A 330 -26.66 -16.45 9.57
C ILE A 330 -26.88 -14.95 9.37
N PHE A 331 -27.29 -14.53 8.14
CA PHE A 331 -27.63 -13.15 7.83
C PHE A 331 -28.73 -12.61 8.75
N ALA A 332 -29.81 -13.37 8.89
CA ALA A 332 -30.95 -13.02 9.72
C ALA A 332 -30.56 -12.82 11.20
N ALA A 333 -29.69 -13.69 11.72
CA ALA A 333 -29.28 -13.67 13.12
C ALA A 333 -28.24 -12.59 13.45
N ASN A 334 -27.32 -12.28 12.51
CA ASN A 334 -26.15 -11.47 12.84
C ASN A 334 -26.04 -10.15 12.04
N CYS A 335 -26.68 -10.04 10.88
CA CYS A 335 -26.46 -8.93 9.95
C CYS A 335 -27.68 -8.03 9.77
N ALA A 336 -28.88 -8.62 9.78
CA ALA A 336 -30.12 -7.92 9.46
C ALA A 336 -30.50 -6.81 10.45
N SER A 337 -30.02 -6.87 11.69
CA SER A 337 -30.22 -5.81 12.68
C SER A 337 -29.61 -4.47 12.27
N CYS A 338 -28.50 -4.49 11.56
CA CYS A 338 -27.80 -3.31 11.05
C CYS A 338 -28.14 -3.05 9.58
N HIS A 339 -28.03 -4.06 8.72
CA HIS A 339 -28.22 -3.90 7.27
C HIS A 339 -29.68 -3.91 6.81
N GLY A 340 -30.61 -4.11 7.74
CA GLY A 340 -32.05 -4.25 7.45
C GLY A 340 -32.42 -5.66 6.99
N THR A 341 -33.71 -6.04 7.17
CA THR A 341 -34.20 -7.36 6.82
C THR A 341 -34.25 -7.65 5.31
N SER A 342 -34.21 -6.60 4.50
CA SER A 342 -34.12 -6.67 3.03
C SER A 342 -32.75 -6.23 2.53
N ALA A 343 -31.76 -6.14 3.42
CA ALA A 343 -30.39 -5.69 3.14
C ALA A 343 -30.29 -4.26 2.55
N GLN A 344 -31.31 -3.43 2.79
CA GLN A 344 -31.42 -2.07 2.25
C GLN A 344 -30.53 -1.04 2.98
N GLY A 345 -29.94 -1.40 4.13
CA GLY A 345 -29.21 -0.47 4.97
C GLY A 345 -30.07 0.63 5.60
N THR A 346 -29.45 1.73 5.98
CA THR A 346 -30.12 2.90 6.58
C THR A 346 -30.13 4.08 5.59
N LYS A 347 -31.10 4.99 5.77
CA LYS A 347 -31.27 6.17 4.90
C LYS A 347 -30.07 7.13 4.91
N ASP A 348 -29.34 7.19 6.02
CA ASP A 348 -28.13 8.02 6.17
C ASP A 348 -26.87 7.32 5.60
N GLY A 349 -27.00 6.06 5.15
CA GLY A 349 -25.91 5.27 4.62
C GLY A 349 -24.87 4.87 5.67
N TYR A 350 -25.17 5.00 6.96
CA TYR A 350 -24.27 4.53 8.03
C TYR A 350 -24.12 3.01 7.95
N TYR A 351 -25.22 2.27 7.92
CA TYR A 351 -25.24 0.87 7.52
C TYR A 351 -25.55 0.79 6.03
N PRO A 352 -24.59 0.37 5.20
CA PRO A 352 -24.78 0.38 3.74
C PRO A 352 -25.80 -0.67 3.30
N SER A 353 -26.45 -0.38 2.16
CA SER A 353 -27.14 -1.40 1.38
C SER A 353 -26.14 -2.48 0.95
N LEU A 354 -26.55 -3.74 0.93
CA LEU A 354 -25.77 -4.87 0.44
C LEU A 354 -26.05 -5.22 -1.04
N PHE A 355 -27.01 -4.55 -1.67
CA PHE A 355 -27.19 -4.53 -3.12
C PHE A 355 -26.75 -3.17 -3.68
N HIS A 356 -26.43 -3.11 -4.96
CA HIS A 356 -25.80 -1.95 -5.58
C HIS A 356 -24.52 -1.52 -4.84
N ASN A 357 -23.73 -2.48 -4.38
CA ASN A 357 -22.58 -2.27 -3.54
C ASN A 357 -21.32 -2.90 -4.13
N ALA A 358 -20.22 -2.16 -4.16
CA ALA A 358 -18.96 -2.62 -4.75
C ALA A 358 -18.41 -3.91 -4.15
N ALA A 359 -18.68 -4.20 -2.87
CA ALA A 359 -18.18 -5.41 -2.23
C ALA A 359 -18.94 -6.66 -2.69
N THR A 360 -20.30 -6.59 -2.73
CA THR A 360 -21.13 -7.74 -3.13
C THR A 360 -21.23 -7.89 -4.64
N ALA A 361 -21.16 -6.81 -5.40
CA ALA A 361 -21.33 -6.76 -6.84
C ALA A 361 -20.02 -6.80 -7.64
N GLY A 362 -18.89 -6.91 -6.96
CA GLY A 362 -17.55 -6.97 -7.58
C GLY A 362 -17.31 -8.23 -8.41
N ASP A 363 -16.16 -8.29 -9.07
CA ASP A 363 -15.77 -9.41 -9.93
C ASP A 363 -15.08 -10.54 -9.15
N ASN A 364 -14.89 -10.38 -7.86
CA ASN A 364 -14.42 -11.41 -6.93
C ASN A 364 -15.07 -11.25 -5.56
N SER A 365 -15.00 -12.29 -4.75
CA SER A 365 -15.63 -12.36 -3.42
C SER A 365 -14.75 -11.88 -2.28
N VAL A 366 -13.51 -11.47 -2.56
CA VAL A 366 -12.51 -11.17 -1.52
C VAL A 366 -13.03 -10.13 -0.53
N ASN A 367 -13.60 -9.03 -1.02
CA ASN A 367 -14.03 -7.94 -0.13
C ASN A 367 -15.27 -8.29 0.70
N VAL A 368 -16.16 -9.16 0.22
CA VAL A 368 -17.28 -9.68 1.03
C VAL A 368 -16.74 -10.51 2.18
N ILE A 369 -15.86 -11.47 1.88
CA ILE A 369 -15.24 -12.34 2.89
C ILE A 369 -14.45 -11.49 3.89
N SER A 370 -13.66 -10.52 3.41
CA SER A 370 -12.82 -9.67 4.26
C SER A 370 -13.65 -8.76 5.17
N ALA A 371 -14.74 -8.19 4.67
CA ALA A 371 -15.64 -7.36 5.50
C ALA A 371 -16.30 -8.19 6.60
N ILE A 372 -16.71 -9.43 6.32
CA ILE A 372 -17.24 -10.34 7.34
C ILE A 372 -16.16 -10.69 8.35
N LEU A 373 -14.98 -11.12 7.91
CA LEU A 373 -13.94 -11.60 8.80
C LEU A 373 -13.31 -10.49 9.65
N ASN A 374 -13.01 -9.34 9.04
CA ASN A 374 -12.20 -8.29 9.67
C ASN A 374 -13.03 -7.10 10.16
N GLY A 375 -14.29 -6.99 9.72
CA GLY A 375 -15.11 -5.82 9.99
C GLY A 375 -14.68 -4.58 9.20
N VAL A 376 -15.22 -3.44 9.57
CA VAL A 376 -14.87 -2.11 9.06
C VAL A 376 -14.73 -1.16 10.23
N ASP A 377 -13.62 -0.45 10.28
CA ASP A 377 -13.38 0.61 11.24
C ASP A 377 -12.82 1.81 10.47
N ARG A 378 -13.61 2.88 10.32
CA ARG A 378 -13.26 4.07 9.57
C ARG A 378 -13.62 5.32 10.32
N HIS A 379 -12.61 6.13 10.61
CA HIS A 379 -12.75 7.40 11.30
C HIS A 379 -12.62 8.56 10.32
N THR A 380 -13.62 9.43 10.30
CA THR A 380 -13.55 10.73 9.64
C THR A 380 -13.85 11.82 10.66
N GLU A 381 -13.60 13.09 10.30
CA GLU A 381 -13.90 14.23 11.17
C GLU A 381 -15.38 14.27 11.60
N ASN A 382 -16.28 13.74 10.76
CA ASN A 382 -17.72 13.84 10.95
C ASN A 382 -18.38 12.53 11.36
N GLU A 383 -17.71 11.39 11.22
CA GLU A 383 -18.34 10.09 11.39
C GLU A 383 -17.32 8.99 11.76
N HIS A 384 -17.71 8.13 12.69
CA HIS A 384 -17.03 6.87 12.95
C HIS A 384 -17.93 5.73 12.46
N VAL A 385 -17.56 5.07 11.38
CA VAL A 385 -18.26 3.90 10.85
C VAL A 385 -17.62 2.64 11.41
N PHE A 386 -18.42 1.81 12.03
CA PHE A 386 -17.96 0.58 12.64
C PHE A 386 -18.86 -0.61 12.27
N MET A 387 -18.29 -1.63 11.66
CA MET A 387 -18.84 -2.96 11.52
C MET A 387 -17.97 -3.93 12.31
N PRO A 388 -18.50 -4.66 13.29
CA PRO A 388 -17.69 -5.58 14.07
C PRO A 388 -17.16 -6.73 13.20
N PRO A 389 -15.99 -7.30 13.51
CA PRO A 389 -15.51 -8.51 12.87
C PRO A 389 -16.30 -9.74 13.32
N PHE A 390 -16.36 -10.74 12.43
CA PHE A 390 -16.93 -12.07 12.71
C PHE A 390 -15.87 -13.19 12.50
N GLY A 391 -14.61 -12.81 12.44
CA GLY A 391 -13.46 -13.71 12.37
C GLY A 391 -12.94 -14.14 13.74
N ASP A 392 -11.63 -14.38 13.85
CA ASP A 392 -10.98 -14.91 15.04
C ASP A 392 -10.49 -13.81 16.02
N GLN A 393 -10.81 -12.54 15.73
CA GLN A 393 -10.41 -11.40 16.56
C GLN A 393 -11.08 -11.46 17.94
N THR A 394 -10.37 -10.98 18.97
CA THR A 394 -10.84 -11.00 20.36
C THR A 394 -12.06 -10.12 20.59
N ASN A 395 -12.29 -9.13 19.72
CA ASN A 395 -13.44 -8.23 19.72
C ASN A 395 -14.57 -8.68 18.78
N ALA A 396 -14.49 -9.88 18.21
CA ALA A 396 -15.55 -10.43 17.37
C ALA A 396 -16.83 -10.65 18.21
N VAL A 397 -17.97 -10.18 17.67
CA VAL A 397 -19.28 -10.36 18.32
C VAL A 397 -19.68 -11.84 18.32
N VAL A 398 -19.48 -12.49 17.19
CA VAL A 398 -19.66 -13.94 16.99
C VAL A 398 -18.53 -14.39 16.08
N GLN A 399 -17.87 -15.49 16.44
CA GLN A 399 -16.85 -16.09 15.60
C GLN A 399 -17.50 -17.09 14.65
N LEU A 400 -17.51 -16.76 13.35
CA LEU A 400 -17.98 -17.64 12.30
C LEU A 400 -16.80 -18.47 11.75
N ASN A 401 -17.03 -19.78 11.63
CA ASN A 401 -16.07 -20.67 10.98
C ASN A 401 -16.08 -20.54 9.45
N ASN A 402 -15.15 -21.18 8.77
CA ASN A 402 -15.01 -21.03 7.31
C ASN A 402 -16.24 -21.49 6.51
N VAL A 403 -16.93 -22.53 6.98
CA VAL A 403 -18.14 -23.03 6.33
C VAL A 403 -19.28 -22.01 6.47
N GLU A 404 -19.43 -21.43 7.65
CA GLU A 404 -20.45 -20.41 7.94
C GLU A 404 -20.19 -19.11 7.15
N VAL A 405 -18.93 -18.64 7.07
CA VAL A 405 -18.57 -17.48 6.27
C VAL A 405 -18.79 -17.74 4.78
N ALA A 406 -18.44 -18.94 4.27
CA ALA A 406 -18.70 -19.31 2.89
C ALA A 406 -20.19 -19.35 2.58
N SER A 407 -21.01 -19.98 3.43
CA SER A 407 -22.48 -20.00 3.30
C SER A 407 -23.07 -18.59 3.31
N LEU A 408 -22.67 -17.75 4.26
CA LEU A 408 -23.12 -16.35 4.33
C LEU A 408 -22.70 -15.57 3.06
N SER A 409 -21.46 -15.69 2.63
CA SER A 409 -20.94 -15.02 1.44
C SER A 409 -21.69 -15.43 0.18
N ASN A 410 -21.95 -16.73 0.00
CA ASN A 410 -22.72 -17.25 -1.14
C ASN A 410 -24.15 -16.71 -1.13
N TYR A 411 -24.80 -16.67 0.03
CA TYR A 411 -26.12 -16.08 0.17
C TYR A 411 -26.11 -14.58 -0.21
N LEU A 412 -25.15 -13.79 0.30
CA LEU A 412 -25.06 -12.36 0.00
C LEU A 412 -24.80 -12.10 -1.48
N LEU A 413 -23.92 -12.87 -2.11
CA LEU A 413 -23.58 -12.74 -3.52
C LEU A 413 -24.76 -13.11 -4.41
N ALA A 414 -25.43 -14.22 -4.14
CA ALA A 414 -26.56 -14.70 -4.93
C ALA A 414 -27.79 -13.80 -4.81
N GLN A 415 -28.06 -13.26 -3.62
CA GLN A 415 -29.26 -12.47 -3.36
C GLN A 415 -29.05 -10.98 -3.65
N TYR A 416 -27.89 -10.42 -3.27
CA TYR A 416 -27.66 -8.98 -3.24
C TYR A 416 -26.53 -8.52 -4.15
N GLY A 417 -25.84 -9.41 -4.87
CA GLY A 417 -24.65 -9.04 -5.60
C GLY A 417 -24.41 -9.78 -6.91
N ASN A 418 -23.22 -10.35 -7.04
CA ASN A 418 -22.79 -11.09 -8.22
C ASN A 418 -23.07 -12.59 -8.05
N ASP A 419 -24.21 -13.04 -8.53
CA ASP A 419 -24.70 -14.41 -8.47
C ASP A 419 -23.86 -15.44 -9.24
N LYS A 420 -22.88 -14.97 -10.03
CA LYS A 420 -21.96 -15.85 -10.76
C LYS A 420 -20.77 -16.32 -9.90
N LEU A 421 -20.57 -15.70 -8.74
CA LEU A 421 -19.47 -16.04 -7.85
C LEU A 421 -19.91 -17.13 -6.87
N THR A 422 -18.96 -18.02 -6.56
CA THR A 422 -19.13 -19.05 -5.53
C THR A 422 -17.93 -18.99 -4.59
N VAL A 423 -18.17 -19.08 -3.29
CA VAL A 423 -17.17 -19.05 -2.23
C VAL A 423 -17.08 -20.43 -1.58
N THR A 424 -15.88 -20.97 -1.49
CA THR A 424 -15.59 -22.22 -0.78
C THR A 424 -15.03 -21.91 0.64
N PRO A 425 -15.08 -22.86 1.58
CA PRO A 425 -14.40 -22.72 2.87
C PRO A 425 -12.89 -22.52 2.73
N GLU A 426 -12.28 -23.03 1.67
CA GLU A 426 -10.87 -22.85 1.34
C GLU A 426 -10.55 -21.40 0.95
N ASP A 427 -11.44 -20.75 0.17
CA ASP A 427 -11.31 -19.32 -0.15
C ASP A 427 -11.35 -18.48 1.13
N VAL A 428 -12.27 -18.81 2.03
CA VAL A 428 -12.36 -18.13 3.35
C VAL A 428 -11.09 -18.34 4.15
N GLN A 429 -10.53 -19.57 4.16
CA GLN A 429 -9.28 -19.86 4.88
C GLN A 429 -8.12 -19.01 4.34
N VAL A 430 -7.99 -18.86 3.03
CA VAL A 430 -6.96 -18.02 2.41
C VAL A 430 -7.06 -16.58 2.91
N ILE A 431 -8.27 -16.02 2.95
CA ILE A 431 -8.47 -14.62 3.40
C ILE A 431 -8.23 -14.50 4.91
N ARG A 432 -8.70 -15.47 5.71
CA ARG A 432 -8.46 -15.53 7.16
C ARG A 432 -6.98 -15.56 7.53
N GLU A 433 -6.16 -16.21 6.70
CA GLU A 433 -4.70 -16.26 6.84
C GLU A 433 -3.97 -15.01 6.30
N GLY A 434 -4.70 -13.96 5.93
CA GLY A 434 -4.14 -12.70 5.45
C GLY A 434 -4.00 -12.59 3.93
N GLY A 435 -4.66 -13.47 3.16
CA GLY A 435 -4.68 -13.45 1.71
C GLY A 435 -3.78 -14.49 1.05
N PRO A 436 -3.70 -14.51 -0.29
CA PRO A 436 -2.94 -15.50 -1.04
C PRO A 436 -1.45 -15.52 -0.67
N LYS A 437 -0.92 -16.69 -0.37
CA LYS A 437 0.51 -16.88 -0.05
C LYS A 437 1.35 -16.85 -1.32
N SER A 438 2.48 -16.13 -1.26
CA SER A 438 3.44 -16.08 -2.36
C SER A 438 4.46 -17.23 -2.27
N ASN A 439 4.76 -17.82 -3.41
CA ASN A 439 5.86 -18.78 -3.54
C ASN A 439 7.24 -18.11 -3.74
N MET A 440 7.33 -16.80 -3.62
CA MET A 440 8.53 -16.01 -3.94
C MET A 440 9.74 -16.46 -3.13
N VAL A 441 9.60 -16.76 -1.83
CA VAL A 441 10.68 -17.24 -0.98
C VAL A 441 11.22 -18.57 -1.52
N GLN A 442 10.33 -19.50 -1.89
CA GLN A 442 10.72 -20.79 -2.44
C GLN A 442 11.39 -20.64 -3.82
N MET A 443 10.81 -19.82 -4.69
CA MET A 443 11.38 -19.52 -6.02
C MET A 443 12.77 -18.89 -5.91
N ALA A 444 12.96 -17.97 -4.97
CA ALA A 444 14.27 -17.36 -4.73
C ALA A 444 15.31 -18.37 -4.25
N ARG A 445 14.93 -19.31 -3.37
CA ARG A 445 15.83 -20.42 -2.92
C ARG A 445 16.23 -21.32 -4.09
N ILE A 446 15.27 -21.72 -4.92
CA ILE A 446 15.53 -22.55 -6.11
C ILE A 446 16.44 -21.79 -7.10
N GLY A 447 16.12 -20.53 -7.37
CA GLY A 447 16.95 -19.70 -8.28
C GLY A 447 18.37 -19.51 -7.77
N MET A 448 18.57 -19.29 -6.49
CA MET A 448 19.90 -19.23 -5.89
C MET A 448 20.66 -20.56 -6.01
N GLY A 449 20.00 -21.68 -5.72
CA GLY A 449 20.59 -23.02 -5.86
C GLY A 449 21.03 -23.28 -7.31
N ALA A 450 20.19 -22.98 -8.28
CA ALA A 450 20.49 -23.09 -9.70
C ALA A 450 21.68 -22.17 -10.11
N GLY A 451 21.69 -20.92 -9.61
CA GLY A 451 22.77 -19.96 -9.86
C GLY A 451 24.12 -20.45 -9.29
N VAL A 452 24.14 -20.95 -8.04
CA VAL A 452 25.34 -21.52 -7.44
C VAL A 452 25.84 -22.71 -8.26
N THR A 453 24.94 -23.62 -8.66
CA THR A 453 25.28 -24.78 -9.50
C THR A 453 25.89 -24.34 -10.83
N ALA A 454 25.31 -23.35 -11.50
CA ALA A 454 25.82 -22.82 -12.75
C ALA A 454 27.23 -22.23 -12.59
N VAL A 455 27.49 -21.47 -11.53
CA VAL A 455 28.81 -20.90 -11.23
C VAL A 455 29.83 -22.01 -10.97
N VAL A 456 29.48 -23.05 -10.19
CA VAL A 456 30.35 -24.19 -9.92
C VAL A 456 30.70 -24.93 -11.20
N LEU A 457 29.73 -25.19 -12.08
CA LEU A 457 29.95 -25.83 -13.37
C LEU A 457 30.85 -24.98 -14.28
N LEU A 458 30.65 -23.67 -14.28
CA LEU A 458 31.49 -22.73 -15.05
C LEU A 458 32.94 -22.74 -14.56
N LEU A 459 33.14 -22.68 -13.24
CA LEU A 459 34.48 -22.77 -12.64
C LEU A 459 35.14 -24.12 -12.92
N ALA A 460 34.39 -25.22 -12.79
CA ALA A 460 34.90 -26.55 -13.14
C ALA A 460 35.31 -26.65 -14.62
N SER A 461 34.51 -26.08 -15.54
CA SER A 461 34.80 -26.06 -16.96
C SER A 461 36.07 -25.23 -17.30
N VAL A 462 36.22 -24.07 -16.61
CA VAL A 462 37.41 -23.24 -16.74
C VAL A 462 38.67 -23.95 -16.25
N ILE A 463 38.59 -24.62 -15.08
CA ILE A 463 39.70 -25.42 -14.52
C ILE A 463 40.05 -26.56 -15.45
N TRP A 464 39.07 -27.31 -15.95
CA TRP A 464 39.26 -28.41 -16.90
C TRP A 464 39.88 -27.93 -18.21
N TYR A 465 39.43 -26.82 -18.76
CA TYR A 465 40.01 -26.21 -19.98
C TYR A 465 41.48 -25.80 -19.76
N ARG A 466 41.79 -25.19 -18.61
CA ARG A 466 43.17 -24.80 -18.26
C ARG A 466 44.08 -26.00 -18.04
N SER A 467 43.60 -27.09 -17.43
CA SER A 467 44.37 -28.33 -17.24
C SER A 467 44.72 -29.00 -18.58
N ARG A 468 43.77 -29.04 -19.53
CA ARG A 468 44.00 -29.60 -20.86
C ARG A 468 45.02 -28.79 -21.70
N ARG A 469 45.11 -27.48 -21.49
CA ARG A 469 46.13 -26.65 -22.17
C ARG A 469 47.53 -26.89 -21.65
N LYS A 470 47.72 -27.30 -20.39
CA LYS A 470 49.03 -27.61 -19.79
C LYS A 470 49.57 -28.98 -20.22
N THR A 471 48.72 -29.87 -20.74
CA THR A 471 49.12 -31.24 -21.14
C THR A 471 49.38 -31.42 -22.64
N LYS A 472 49.45 -30.34 -23.45
CA LYS A 472 49.96 -30.48 -24.84
C LYS A 472 51.45 -30.64 -24.79
N PRO A 473 52.02 -31.83 -25.19
CA PRO A 473 53.48 -32.03 -25.29
C PRO A 473 54.02 -31.04 -26.35
N THR A 474 55.09 -30.34 -26.00
CA THR A 474 55.96 -29.68 -26.96
C THR A 474 56.58 -30.80 -27.82
N LEU A 475 56.10 -30.96 -29.03
CA LEU A 475 56.82 -31.73 -30.07
C LEU A 475 58.15 -31.01 -30.28
N SER A 476 59.23 -31.56 -29.71
CA SER A 476 60.57 -31.18 -30.05
C SER A 476 60.86 -31.72 -31.46
N ALA A 477 61.19 -30.80 -32.34
CA ALA A 477 61.74 -31.11 -33.64
C ALA A 477 63.19 -31.59 -33.55
#